data_a17f9e104d79c11429861344a1884bad
#
_entry.id   a17f9e104d79c11429861344a1884bad
#
_cell.length_a   1.000
_cell.length_b   1.000
_cell.length_c   1.000
_cell.angle_alpha   90.00
_cell.angle_beta   90.00
_cell.angle_gamma   90.00
#
_symmetry.space_group_name_H-M   'P 1'
#
loop_
_entity.id
_entity.type
_entity.pdbx_description
1 polymer ?
#
loop_
_entity_poly.entity_id
_entity_poly.type
_entity_poly.pdbx_seq_one_letter_code
_entity_poly.pdbx_strand_id
1 'polypeptide(L)'
;MSDNWTSEELEAAVEAYLEMRRKFLDGEDFRRVDYYRALADRFPRSTKSFEYRMQNISYVFALMGRRWIKGLAPLTHVGSKVASQIEAIINKREGRPPSQIAEFSSSVSNYQKKKKRLPPEGNRTPPKTKTGGSQFVRDPGVVAWVLDLANGFCECCNKEAPFQISMEHPTWK
;
A
#
# COMPACT_ATOMS: atom_id res chain seq x y z
N MET A 1 18.44 12.81 14.54
CA MET A 1 18.21 12.38 13.14
C MET A 1 16.72 12.53 12.86
N SER A 2 16.34 13.20 11.80
CA SER A 2 14.92 13.37 11.45
C SER A 2 14.32 12.02 11.11
N ASP A 3 13.24 11.61 11.81
CA ASP A 3 12.51 10.36 11.52
C ASP A 3 11.78 10.39 10.15
N ASN A 4 11.63 11.58 9.56
CA ASN A 4 10.94 11.75 8.30
C ASN A 4 11.85 11.46 7.11
N TRP A 5 11.37 10.63 6.21
CA TRP A 5 12.02 10.38 4.92
C TRP A 5 11.87 11.58 3.99
N THR A 6 12.95 11.97 3.34
CA THR A 6 12.90 13.00 2.30
C THR A 6 12.29 12.45 1.01
N SER A 7 11.83 13.34 0.13
CA SER A 7 11.32 12.92 -1.18
C SER A 7 12.38 12.20 -2.01
N GLU A 8 13.64 12.66 -1.96
CA GLU A 8 14.76 12.01 -2.64
C GLU A 8 15.04 10.59 -2.14
N GLU A 9 15.03 10.39 -0.82
CA GLU A 9 15.21 9.07 -0.22
C GLU A 9 14.08 8.12 -0.62
N LEU A 10 12.84 8.61 -0.66
CA LEU A 10 11.69 7.81 -1.07
C LEU A 10 11.75 7.48 -2.56
N GLU A 11 12.08 8.44 -3.42
CA GLU A 11 12.23 8.22 -4.86
C GLU A 11 13.32 7.19 -5.13
N ALA A 12 14.49 7.33 -4.52
CA ALA A 12 15.60 6.39 -4.70
C ALA A 12 15.24 4.98 -4.20
N ALA A 13 14.53 4.88 -3.06
CA ALA A 13 14.09 3.58 -2.54
C ALA A 13 13.06 2.92 -3.47
N VAL A 14 12.11 3.69 -4.01
CA VAL A 14 11.11 3.16 -4.96
C VAL A 14 11.78 2.74 -6.28
N GLU A 15 12.72 3.52 -6.81
CA GLU A 15 13.48 3.16 -8.01
C GLU A 15 14.22 1.84 -7.84
N ALA A 16 14.97 1.70 -6.74
CA ALA A 16 15.67 0.46 -6.42
C ALA A 16 14.70 -0.74 -6.28
N TYR A 17 13.55 -0.52 -5.66
CA TYR A 17 12.51 -1.54 -5.56
C TYR A 17 11.95 -1.94 -6.93
N LEU A 18 11.66 -0.97 -7.81
CA LEU A 18 11.12 -1.25 -9.15
C LEU A 18 12.14 -2.01 -10.02
N GLU A 19 13.43 -1.69 -9.90
CA GLU A 19 14.50 -2.43 -10.58
C GLU A 19 14.57 -3.88 -10.07
N MET A 20 14.62 -4.09 -8.75
CA MET A 20 14.58 -5.43 -8.16
C MET A 20 13.33 -6.20 -8.59
N ARG A 21 12.17 -5.51 -8.65
CA ARG A 21 10.90 -6.12 -9.05
C ARG A 21 10.91 -6.54 -10.51
N ARG A 22 11.48 -5.72 -11.40
CA ARG A 22 11.66 -6.09 -12.81
C ARG A 22 12.49 -7.37 -12.90
N LYS A 23 13.68 -7.41 -12.28
CA LYS A 23 14.54 -8.59 -12.24
C LYS A 23 13.81 -9.82 -11.69
N PHE A 24 13.07 -9.65 -10.60
CA PHE A 24 12.27 -10.73 -10.02
C PHE A 24 11.22 -11.28 -10.99
N LEU A 25 10.54 -10.42 -11.76
CA LEU A 25 9.53 -10.85 -12.74
C LEU A 25 10.15 -11.50 -13.97
N ASP A 26 11.34 -11.05 -14.37
CA ASP A 26 12.10 -11.57 -15.50
C ASP A 26 12.88 -12.86 -15.15
N GLY A 27 12.87 -13.27 -13.86
CA GLY A 27 13.61 -14.43 -13.37
C GLY A 27 15.12 -14.22 -13.28
N GLU A 28 15.57 -12.96 -13.30
CA GLU A 28 16.98 -12.60 -13.15
C GLU A 28 17.41 -12.69 -11.67
N ASP A 29 18.61 -13.17 -11.43
CA ASP A 29 19.20 -13.21 -10.10
C ASP A 29 19.62 -11.81 -9.61
N PHE A 30 19.37 -11.50 -8.35
CA PHE A 30 19.83 -10.30 -7.69
C PHE A 30 19.95 -10.48 -6.19
N ARG A 31 20.82 -9.68 -5.56
CA ARG A 31 20.99 -9.67 -4.11
C ARG A 31 20.41 -8.38 -3.54
N ARG A 32 19.33 -8.49 -2.78
CA ARG A 32 18.64 -7.35 -2.15
C ARG A 32 19.57 -6.47 -1.30
N VAL A 33 20.50 -7.11 -0.60
CA VAL A 33 21.42 -6.41 0.30
C VAL A 33 22.33 -5.41 -0.45
N ASP A 34 22.65 -5.66 -1.71
CA ASP A 34 23.50 -4.78 -2.50
C ASP A 34 22.77 -3.45 -2.80
N TYR A 35 21.47 -3.51 -3.06
CA TYR A 35 20.61 -2.32 -3.20
C TYR A 35 20.52 -1.52 -1.89
N TYR A 36 20.37 -2.22 -0.76
CA TYR A 36 20.29 -1.54 0.55
C TYR A 36 21.61 -0.86 0.93
N ARG A 37 22.77 -1.47 0.61
CA ARG A 37 24.08 -0.88 0.81
C ARG A 37 24.27 0.33 -0.07
N ALA A 38 24.01 0.22 -1.37
CA ALA A 38 24.13 1.34 -2.30
C ALA A 38 23.28 2.56 -1.88
N LEU A 39 22.09 2.32 -1.35
CA LEU A 39 21.25 3.40 -0.81
C LEU A 39 21.81 3.96 0.51
N ALA A 40 22.35 3.11 1.40
CA ALA A 40 22.94 3.55 2.66
C ALA A 40 24.26 4.33 2.45
N ASP A 41 25.00 4.06 1.39
CA ASP A 41 26.20 4.81 1.01
C ASP A 41 25.84 6.21 0.47
N ARG A 42 24.65 6.36 -0.11
CA ARG A 42 24.16 7.61 -0.70
C ARG A 42 23.44 8.51 0.30
N PHE A 43 22.74 7.94 1.26
CA PHE A 43 21.86 8.65 2.18
C PHE A 43 22.21 8.38 3.64
N PRO A 44 21.97 9.31 4.58
CA PRO A 44 22.33 9.18 5.99
C PRO A 44 21.39 8.23 6.75
N ARG A 45 21.19 7.01 6.22
CA ARG A 45 20.33 5.96 6.79
C ARG A 45 21.02 4.61 6.76
N SER A 46 20.68 3.76 7.71
CA SER A 46 21.23 2.40 7.77
C SER A 46 20.63 1.50 6.70
N THR A 47 21.37 0.48 6.28
CA THR A 47 20.91 -0.64 5.44
C THR A 47 19.60 -1.24 5.96
N LYS A 48 19.45 -1.34 7.30
CA LYS A 48 18.25 -1.88 7.94
C LYS A 48 17.04 -0.98 7.74
N SER A 49 17.23 0.34 7.75
CA SER A 49 16.17 1.31 7.46
C SER A 49 15.66 1.14 6.04
N PHE A 50 16.55 0.93 5.06
CA PHE A 50 16.15 0.66 3.67
C PHE A 50 15.46 -0.68 3.52
N GLU A 51 15.90 -1.74 4.21
CA GLU A 51 15.20 -3.03 4.22
C GLU A 51 13.74 -2.87 4.67
N TYR A 52 13.49 -2.18 5.78
CA TYR A 52 12.14 -1.89 6.24
C TYR A 52 11.35 -1.05 5.24
N ARG A 53 11.99 -0.08 4.59
CA ARG A 53 11.34 0.72 3.56
C ARG A 53 10.93 -0.12 2.35
N MET A 54 11.75 -1.07 1.92
CA MET A 54 11.39 -2.00 0.85
C MET A 54 10.16 -2.86 1.22
N GLN A 55 10.05 -3.30 2.48
CA GLN A 55 8.86 -4.00 2.96
C GLN A 55 7.62 -3.09 3.00
N ASN A 56 7.77 -1.80 3.33
CA ASN A 56 6.67 -0.83 3.22
C ASN A 56 6.25 -0.60 1.76
N ILE A 57 7.19 -0.58 0.81
CA ILE A 57 6.86 -0.50 -0.62
C ILE A 57 6.11 -1.77 -1.06
N SER A 58 6.52 -2.96 -0.60
CA SER A 58 5.76 -4.20 -0.81
C SER A 58 4.33 -4.10 -0.29
N TYR A 59 4.13 -3.46 0.88
CA TYR A 59 2.80 -3.22 1.42
C TYR A 59 1.96 -2.29 0.53
N VAL A 60 2.55 -1.22 -0.01
CA VAL A 60 1.85 -0.34 -0.97
C VAL A 60 1.46 -1.12 -2.24
N PHE A 61 2.34 -1.98 -2.77
CA PHE A 61 1.97 -2.87 -3.87
C PHE A 61 0.80 -3.78 -3.52
N ALA A 62 0.78 -4.36 -2.30
CA ALA A 62 -0.33 -5.17 -1.82
C ALA A 62 -1.64 -4.37 -1.74
N LEU A 63 -1.61 -3.14 -1.19
CA LEU A 63 -2.77 -2.25 -1.14
C LEU A 63 -3.33 -1.91 -2.53
N MET A 64 -2.44 -1.79 -3.53
CA MET A 64 -2.81 -1.58 -4.93
C MET A 64 -3.29 -2.86 -5.63
N GLY A 65 -3.41 -4.00 -4.93
CA GLY A 65 -3.76 -5.29 -5.51
C GLY A 65 -2.69 -5.84 -6.46
N ARG A 66 -1.43 -5.47 -6.27
CA ARG A 66 -0.32 -5.79 -7.18
C ARG A 66 0.69 -6.74 -6.53
N ARG A 67 1.32 -7.55 -7.36
CA ARG A 67 2.33 -8.50 -6.92
C ARG A 67 3.60 -7.80 -6.45
N TRP A 68 4.09 -8.15 -5.26
CA TRP A 68 5.34 -7.69 -4.67
C TRP A 68 6.46 -8.72 -4.82
N ILE A 69 7.69 -8.37 -4.42
CA ILE A 69 8.86 -9.24 -4.52
C ILE A 69 8.79 -10.34 -3.45
N LYS A 70 8.86 -11.61 -3.85
CA LYS A 70 8.93 -12.74 -2.92
C LYS A 70 10.13 -12.60 -1.97
N GLY A 71 9.88 -12.77 -0.67
CA GLY A 71 10.89 -12.60 0.38
C GLY A 71 11.04 -11.16 0.90
N LEU A 72 10.25 -10.19 0.38
CA LEU A 72 10.04 -8.88 0.96
C LEU A 72 8.59 -8.79 1.44
N ALA A 73 8.29 -9.47 2.54
CA ALA A 73 6.94 -9.50 3.10
C ALA A 73 6.41 -8.08 3.39
N PRO A 74 5.14 -7.77 3.06
CA PRO A 74 4.55 -6.47 3.32
C PRO A 74 4.58 -6.09 4.79
N LEU A 75 5.17 -4.94 5.12
CA LEU A 75 5.20 -4.40 6.47
C LEU A 75 4.19 -3.25 6.59
N THR A 76 3.16 -3.46 7.40
CA THR A 76 1.98 -2.58 7.49
C THR A 76 2.22 -1.28 8.26
N HIS A 77 3.39 -1.10 8.90
CA HIS A 77 3.72 0.09 9.68
C HIS A 77 4.21 1.23 8.77
N VAL A 78 3.32 1.71 7.92
CA VAL A 78 3.51 2.90 7.09
C VAL A 78 2.29 3.80 7.23
N GLY A 79 2.52 5.09 7.52
CA GLY A 79 1.44 6.07 7.60
C GLY A 79 0.78 6.28 6.23
N SER A 80 -0.52 6.60 6.22
CA SER A 80 -1.29 6.83 4.98
C SER A 80 -0.63 7.85 4.05
N LYS A 81 -0.09 8.94 4.60
CA LYS A 81 0.62 9.97 3.82
C LYS A 81 1.86 9.42 3.09
N VAL A 82 2.67 8.61 3.77
CA VAL A 82 3.85 8.00 3.16
C VAL A 82 3.44 6.93 2.14
N ALA A 83 2.40 6.17 2.40
CA ALA A 83 1.84 5.21 1.44
C ALA A 83 1.37 5.92 0.16
N SER A 84 0.68 7.06 0.28
CA SER A 84 0.27 7.90 -0.84
C SER A 84 1.47 8.44 -1.64
N GLN A 85 2.52 8.89 -0.96
CA GLN A 85 3.74 9.35 -1.63
C GLN A 85 4.43 8.22 -2.41
N ILE A 86 4.57 7.03 -1.81
CA ILE A 86 5.14 5.86 -2.47
C ILE A 86 4.30 5.47 -3.70
N GLU A 87 2.96 5.44 -3.58
CA GLU A 87 2.06 5.15 -4.70
C GLU A 87 2.23 6.17 -5.83
N ALA A 88 2.30 7.45 -5.51
CA ALA A 88 2.48 8.52 -6.51
C ALA A 88 3.81 8.36 -7.28
N ILE A 89 4.90 8.01 -6.58
CA ILE A 89 6.20 7.77 -7.20
C ILE A 89 6.14 6.55 -8.11
N ILE A 90 5.54 5.44 -7.65
CA ILE A 90 5.37 4.21 -8.46
C ILE A 90 4.60 4.54 -9.75
N ASN A 91 3.45 5.20 -9.63
CA ASN A 91 2.61 5.54 -10.77
C ASN A 91 3.35 6.46 -11.77
N LYS A 92 4.07 7.47 -11.27
CA LYS A 92 4.90 8.36 -12.09
C LYS A 92 5.97 7.59 -12.86
N ARG A 93 6.70 6.68 -12.21
CA ARG A 93 7.77 5.90 -12.84
C ARG A 93 7.25 4.87 -13.85
N GLU A 94 6.06 4.36 -13.66
CA GLU A 94 5.42 3.41 -14.57
C GLU A 94 4.52 4.09 -15.64
N GLY A 95 4.46 5.42 -15.68
CA GLY A 95 3.60 6.16 -16.62
C GLY A 95 2.10 5.93 -16.40
N ARG A 96 1.69 5.63 -15.17
CA ARG A 96 0.28 5.41 -14.79
C ARG A 96 -0.38 6.71 -14.34
N PRO A 97 -1.70 6.82 -14.48
CA PRO A 97 -2.43 7.97 -13.94
C PRO A 97 -2.32 8.00 -12.40
N PRO A 98 -2.39 9.20 -11.81
CA PRO A 98 -2.45 9.35 -10.36
C PRO A 98 -3.64 8.57 -9.76
N SER A 99 -3.41 7.91 -8.63
CA SER A 99 -4.45 7.21 -7.86
C SER A 99 -4.23 7.44 -6.37
N GLN A 100 -5.25 7.16 -5.55
CA GLN A 100 -5.23 7.30 -4.10
C GLN A 100 -5.63 5.98 -3.41
N ILE A 101 -5.38 4.87 -4.07
CA ILE A 101 -5.78 3.54 -3.61
C ILE A 101 -5.04 3.17 -2.32
N ALA A 102 -3.73 3.39 -2.27
CA ALA A 102 -2.93 3.04 -1.11
C ALA A 102 -3.27 3.89 0.11
N GLU A 103 -3.52 5.19 -0.06
CA GLU A 103 -3.94 6.09 1.01
C GLU A 103 -5.29 5.65 1.59
N PHE A 104 -6.28 5.43 0.74
CA PHE A 104 -7.61 4.99 1.13
C PHE A 104 -7.55 3.64 1.85
N SER A 105 -6.92 2.63 1.25
CA SER A 105 -6.81 1.29 1.81
C SER A 105 -6.01 1.25 3.12
N SER A 106 -4.95 2.05 3.21
CA SER A 106 -4.20 2.23 4.47
C SER A 106 -5.06 2.86 5.55
N SER A 107 -5.88 3.86 5.19
CA SER A 107 -6.81 4.50 6.12
C SER A 107 -7.87 3.51 6.63
N VAL A 108 -8.48 2.72 5.75
CA VAL A 108 -9.42 1.64 6.12
C VAL A 108 -8.76 0.67 7.11
N SER A 109 -7.56 0.16 6.79
CA SER A 109 -6.82 -0.75 7.65
C SER A 109 -6.51 -0.15 9.03
N ASN A 110 -6.16 1.14 9.08
CA ASN A 110 -5.90 1.85 10.34
C ASN A 110 -7.18 2.01 11.18
N TYR A 111 -8.33 2.24 10.54
CA TYR A 111 -9.62 2.25 11.23
C TYR A 111 -9.96 0.86 11.78
N GLN A 112 -9.73 -0.21 11.04
CA GLN A 112 -9.97 -1.58 11.48
C GLN A 112 -9.14 -2.01 12.70
N LYS A 113 -7.93 -1.48 12.86
CA LYS A 113 -7.06 -1.77 14.03
C LYS A 113 -7.53 -1.12 15.34
N LYS A 114 -8.43 -0.15 15.31
CA LYS A 114 -8.94 0.52 16.53
C LYS A 114 -9.89 -0.40 17.27
N LYS A 115 -9.55 -0.79 18.51
CA LYS A 115 -10.32 -1.75 19.33
C LYS A 115 -11.72 -1.26 19.79
N LYS A 116 -11.92 0.05 19.93
CA LYS A 116 -13.22 0.63 20.31
C LYS A 116 -13.66 1.58 19.20
N ARG A 117 -14.71 1.22 18.51
CA ARG A 117 -15.31 2.05 17.45
C ARG A 117 -16.79 2.22 17.74
N LEU A 118 -17.23 3.47 17.66
CA LEU A 118 -18.64 3.79 17.55
C LEU A 118 -19.05 3.66 16.07
N PRO A 119 -20.33 3.36 15.79
CA PRO A 119 -20.83 3.43 14.42
C PRO A 119 -20.51 4.79 13.80
N PRO A 120 -19.93 4.85 12.59
CA PRO A 120 -19.69 6.13 11.94
C PRO A 120 -21.02 6.78 11.55
N GLU A 121 -21.11 8.11 11.68
CA GLU A 121 -22.34 8.83 11.35
C GLU A 121 -22.69 8.75 9.85
N GLY A 122 -21.79 8.42 8.98
CA GLY A 122 -22.02 8.42 7.54
C GLY A 122 -22.34 9.82 6.99
N ASN A 123 -22.20 10.01 5.69
CA ASN A 123 -22.52 11.26 5.04
C ASN A 123 -23.62 11.05 4.00
N ARG A 124 -24.81 11.65 4.21
CA ARG A 124 -25.92 11.56 3.27
C ARG A 124 -25.67 12.32 1.96
N THR A 125 -24.77 13.29 1.98
CA THR A 125 -24.37 14.10 0.81
C THR A 125 -22.86 14.06 0.60
N PRO A 126 -22.29 12.88 0.25
CA PRO A 126 -20.85 12.76 0.10
C PRO A 126 -20.34 13.62 -1.05
N PRO A 127 -19.17 14.27 -0.91
CA PRO A 127 -18.58 15.05 -1.98
C PRO A 127 -18.25 14.18 -3.18
N LYS A 128 -18.27 14.76 -4.38
CA LYS A 128 -17.92 14.10 -5.63
C LYS A 128 -16.55 14.54 -6.11
N THR A 129 -15.74 13.59 -6.59
CA THR A 129 -14.50 13.91 -7.31
C THR A 129 -14.76 13.95 -8.81
N LYS A 130 -14.01 14.81 -9.52
CA LYS A 130 -14.10 14.94 -10.99
C LYS A 130 -13.03 14.10 -11.73
N THR A 131 -12.32 13.22 -11.05
CA THR A 131 -11.20 12.47 -11.64
C THR A 131 -11.76 11.25 -12.40
N GLY A 132 -11.78 11.31 -13.72
CA GLY A 132 -12.19 10.19 -14.60
C GLY A 132 -13.70 9.86 -14.61
N GLY A 133 -14.54 10.77 -14.10
CA GLY A 133 -15.99 10.60 -13.94
C GLY A 133 -16.46 11.12 -12.60
N SER A 134 -17.77 11.38 -12.45
CA SER A 134 -18.33 11.84 -11.17
C SER A 134 -18.44 10.63 -10.21
N GLN A 135 -17.49 10.47 -9.31
CA GLN A 135 -17.52 9.44 -8.27
C GLN A 135 -17.68 10.08 -6.88
N PHE A 136 -18.45 9.43 -6.01
CA PHE A 136 -18.56 9.83 -4.63
C PHE A 136 -17.29 9.50 -3.84
N VAL A 137 -16.83 10.42 -3.00
CA VAL A 137 -15.74 10.17 -2.06
C VAL A 137 -16.23 9.22 -0.99
N ARG A 138 -15.61 8.05 -0.88
CA ARG A 138 -15.92 7.07 0.15
C ARG A 138 -15.26 7.44 1.47
N ASP A 139 -15.97 7.28 2.56
CA ASP A 139 -15.41 7.42 3.91
C ASP A 139 -14.72 6.10 4.33
N PRO A 140 -13.41 6.12 4.62
CA PRO A 140 -12.68 4.91 5.02
C PRO A 140 -13.15 4.35 6.36
N GLY A 141 -13.70 5.16 7.26
CA GLY A 141 -14.27 4.72 8.52
C GLY A 141 -15.55 3.92 8.32
N VAL A 142 -16.44 4.39 7.42
CA VAL A 142 -17.66 3.68 7.04
C VAL A 142 -17.32 2.36 6.37
N VAL A 143 -16.36 2.36 5.43
CA VAL A 143 -15.93 1.12 4.74
C VAL A 143 -15.35 0.12 5.74
N ALA A 144 -14.47 0.56 6.66
CA ALA A 144 -13.92 -0.30 7.70
C ALA A 144 -15.01 -0.91 8.60
N TRP A 145 -16.00 -0.12 8.99
CA TRP A 145 -17.13 -0.58 9.79
C TRP A 145 -17.95 -1.66 9.08
N VAL A 146 -18.32 -1.42 7.82
CA VAL A 146 -19.11 -2.37 7.02
C VAL A 146 -18.34 -3.67 6.79
N LEU A 147 -17.03 -3.60 6.48
CA LEU A 147 -16.21 -4.79 6.31
C LEU A 147 -16.12 -5.64 7.58
N ASP A 148 -16.02 -5.00 8.74
CA ASP A 148 -15.98 -5.72 10.01
C ASP A 148 -17.33 -6.34 10.37
N LEU A 149 -18.45 -5.67 10.09
CA LEU A 149 -19.79 -6.23 10.29
C LEU A 149 -20.04 -7.43 9.36
N ALA A 150 -19.65 -7.32 8.10
CA ALA A 150 -19.83 -8.38 7.11
C ALA A 150 -19.00 -9.62 7.44
N ASN A 151 -17.88 -9.46 8.16
CA ASN A 151 -16.99 -10.56 8.58
C ASN A 151 -16.71 -11.59 7.49
N GLY A 152 -16.55 -11.13 6.24
CA GLY A 152 -16.27 -11.97 5.08
C GLY A 152 -17.50 -12.66 4.46
N PHE A 153 -18.71 -12.38 4.92
CA PHE A 153 -19.95 -12.93 4.39
C PHE A 153 -20.82 -11.85 3.72
N CYS A 154 -21.55 -12.25 2.69
CA CYS A 154 -22.54 -11.39 2.04
C CYS A 154 -23.82 -11.33 2.91
N GLU A 155 -24.26 -10.14 3.31
CA GLU A 155 -25.47 -9.94 4.10
C GLU A 155 -26.75 -10.40 3.34
N CYS A 156 -26.73 -10.38 2.02
CA CYS A 156 -27.90 -10.73 1.19
C CYS A 156 -28.07 -12.24 1.01
N CYS A 157 -26.98 -13.00 0.76
CA CYS A 157 -27.06 -14.43 0.43
C CYS A 157 -26.31 -15.33 1.41
N ASN A 158 -25.70 -14.78 2.43
CA ASN A 158 -24.90 -15.45 3.47
C ASN A 158 -23.80 -16.37 2.93
N LYS A 159 -23.32 -16.11 1.71
CA LYS A 159 -22.18 -16.80 1.11
C LYS A 159 -20.89 -16.06 1.46
N GLU A 160 -19.78 -16.80 1.53
CA GLU A 160 -18.47 -16.21 1.67
C GLU A 160 -18.17 -15.22 0.55
N ALA A 161 -17.49 -14.13 0.88
CA ALA A 161 -17.05 -13.16 -0.12
C ALA A 161 -16.12 -13.84 -1.14
N PRO A 162 -16.36 -13.66 -2.45
CA PRO A 162 -15.56 -14.32 -3.50
C PRO A 162 -14.12 -13.83 -3.55
N PHE A 163 -13.81 -12.75 -2.84
CA PHE A 163 -12.48 -12.17 -2.77
C PHE A 163 -12.09 -11.96 -1.31
N GLN A 164 -11.01 -12.59 -0.89
CA GLN A 164 -10.32 -12.23 0.35
C GLN A 164 -9.16 -11.31 -0.02
N ILE A 165 -9.04 -10.17 0.64
CA ILE A 165 -7.82 -9.35 0.59
C ILE A 165 -6.80 -10.08 1.47
N SER A 166 -6.20 -11.14 0.94
CA SER A 166 -5.10 -11.83 1.61
C SER A 166 -3.84 -10.99 1.45
N MET A 167 -3.23 -10.62 2.55
CA MET A 167 -1.86 -10.08 2.59
C MET A 167 -0.82 -11.18 2.29
N GLU A 168 -1.25 -12.42 2.22
CA GLU A 168 -0.48 -13.56 1.78
C GLU A 168 -0.68 -13.69 0.26
N HIS A 169 0.39 -13.77 -0.49
CA HIS A 169 0.49 -13.85 -1.95
C HIS A 169 -0.84 -14.08 -2.70
N PRO A 170 -1.26 -13.17 -3.61
CA PRO A 170 -2.31 -13.51 -4.56
C PRO A 170 -1.78 -14.64 -5.46
N THR A 171 -2.10 -15.87 -5.11
CA THR A 171 -1.94 -17.00 -6.02
C THR A 171 -3.08 -16.94 -7.02
N TRP A 172 -2.84 -16.25 -8.13
CA TRP A 172 -3.63 -16.48 -9.32
C TRP A 172 -3.29 -17.89 -9.82
N LYS A 173 -4.23 -18.82 -9.70
CA LYS A 173 -4.21 -20.05 -10.49
C LYS A 173 -4.73 -19.75 -11.88
#